data_1b95763342d703667d5276404e277659
#
_entry.id   1b95763342d703667d5276404e277659
#
_cell.length_a   1.000
_cell.length_b   1.000
_cell.length_c   1.000
_cell.angle_alpha   90.00
_cell.angle_beta   90.00
_cell.angle_gamma   90.00
#
_symmetry.space_group_name_H-M   'P 1'
#
loop_
_entity.id
_entity.type
_entity.pdbx_description
1 polymer ?
#
loop_
_entity_poly.entity_id
_entity_poly.type
_entity_poly.pdbx_seq_one_letter_code
_entity_poly.pdbx_strand_id
1 'polypeptide(L)'
;MRDILFGIKPKVTLIHYGNNQSKPVGNASVNPLFGFEYRIDNGQKKSASALLSSAINFKYKRRGCTLNTPEVKLNFGKVQASEFSGVKSTSQPSTADKIYLNCDPDTSYFLTIQGKSVASHPDILELDQTSGHASGIGVQLEAGDSSKDYQNMKLNEETYMHKTDDNGLTTDRHIDIRARYFQTENKITPGTANASATFTITYQ
;
A
#
# COMPACT_ATOMS: atom_id res chain seq x y z
N MET A 1 -1.24 46.18 -46.76
CA MET A 1 -1.40 45.68 -45.35
C MET A 1 -0.66 44.33 -45.29
N ARG A 2 0.33 44.18 -44.44
CA ARG A 2 1.00 42.86 -44.28
C ARG A 2 0.31 42.12 -43.17
N ASP A 3 -0.24 40.96 -43.49
CA ASP A 3 -0.82 40.07 -42.50
C ASP A 3 0.32 39.44 -41.68
N ILE A 4 0.29 39.63 -40.37
CA ILE A 4 1.23 39.03 -39.44
C ILE A 4 0.60 37.74 -38.90
N LEU A 5 1.16 36.60 -39.28
CA LEU A 5 0.75 35.29 -38.75
C LEU A 5 1.53 34.99 -37.50
N PHE A 6 0.82 34.83 -36.38
CA PHE A 6 1.39 34.37 -35.11
C PHE A 6 1.13 32.87 -34.91
N GLY A 7 2.18 32.13 -34.70
CA GLY A 7 2.08 30.73 -34.27
C GLY A 7 2.27 30.59 -32.76
N ILE A 8 1.23 30.19 -32.06
CA ILE A 8 1.31 29.87 -30.62
C ILE A 8 1.28 28.34 -30.43
N LYS A 9 2.21 27.83 -29.67
CA LYS A 9 2.23 26.39 -29.22
C LYS A 9 1.88 26.34 -27.74
N PRO A 10 0.61 26.22 -27.36
CA PRO A 10 0.21 26.16 -25.97
C PRO A 10 0.64 24.78 -25.40
N LYS A 11 1.16 24.78 -24.15
CA LYS A 11 1.35 23.59 -23.34
C LYS A 11 0.18 23.51 -22.35
N VAL A 12 -0.60 22.45 -22.43
CA VAL A 12 -1.68 22.18 -21.48
C VAL A 12 -1.18 21.17 -20.46
N THR A 13 -1.31 21.52 -19.17
CA THR A 13 -1.04 20.62 -18.06
C THR A 13 -2.36 20.33 -17.35
N LEU A 14 -2.71 19.05 -17.24
CA LEU A 14 -3.86 18.62 -16.47
C LEU A 14 -3.44 18.46 -15.01
N ILE A 15 -4.16 19.13 -14.10
CA ILE A 15 -3.95 19.00 -12.66
C ILE A 15 -5.27 18.51 -12.06
N HIS A 16 -5.20 17.37 -11.37
CA HIS A 16 -6.34 16.83 -10.64
C HIS A 16 -6.38 17.42 -9.23
N TYR A 17 -7.48 18.09 -8.89
CA TYR A 17 -7.73 18.60 -7.54
C TYR A 17 -8.90 17.84 -6.90
N GLY A 18 -8.67 17.29 -5.71
CA GLY A 18 -9.72 16.74 -4.83
C GLY A 18 -9.89 15.23 -4.87
N ASN A 19 -10.61 14.74 -3.86
CA ASN A 19 -10.97 13.34 -3.70
C ASN A 19 -12.18 13.01 -4.56
N ASN A 20 -11.96 12.70 -5.82
CA ASN A 20 -13.04 12.20 -6.65
C ASN A 20 -13.32 10.73 -6.28
N GLN A 21 -14.31 10.54 -5.42
CA GLN A 21 -14.84 9.22 -5.03
C GLN A 21 -15.65 8.55 -6.15
N SER A 22 -15.77 9.20 -7.28
CA SER A 22 -16.42 8.65 -8.47
C SER A 22 -15.53 7.58 -9.10
N LYS A 23 -16.11 6.80 -9.96
CA LYS A 23 -15.56 5.64 -10.68
C LYS A 23 -14.03 5.60 -10.83
N PRO A 24 -13.39 4.44 -10.57
CA PRO A 24 -11.92 4.30 -10.64
C PRO A 24 -11.37 4.46 -12.05
N VAL A 25 -12.21 4.31 -13.08
CA VAL A 25 -11.86 4.46 -14.48
C VAL A 25 -12.90 5.35 -15.17
N GLY A 26 -12.46 6.27 -15.97
CA GLY A 26 -13.36 7.15 -16.69
C GLY A 26 -12.71 7.86 -17.89
N ASN A 27 -13.55 8.55 -18.64
CA ASN A 27 -13.15 9.43 -19.71
C ASN A 27 -13.47 10.87 -19.29
N ALA A 28 -12.61 11.80 -19.63
CA ALA A 28 -12.86 13.21 -19.48
C ALA A 28 -12.56 13.93 -20.79
N SER A 29 -13.30 15.00 -21.04
CA SER A 29 -13.17 15.81 -22.23
C SER A 29 -13.09 17.28 -21.82
N VAL A 30 -12.15 18.00 -22.38
CA VAL A 30 -11.97 19.43 -22.15
C VAL A 30 -11.96 20.15 -23.48
N ASN A 31 -12.78 21.21 -23.58
CA ASN A 31 -12.76 22.17 -24.67
C ASN A 31 -11.98 23.40 -24.19
N PRO A 32 -10.66 23.47 -24.42
CA PRO A 32 -9.91 24.62 -23.93
C PRO A 32 -10.21 25.88 -24.71
N LEU A 33 -10.52 26.94 -23.94
CA LEU A 33 -10.64 28.32 -24.45
C LEU A 33 -9.35 29.07 -24.07
N PHE A 34 -8.64 29.59 -25.04
CA PHE A 34 -7.46 30.41 -24.81
C PHE A 34 -7.80 31.86 -25.05
N GLY A 35 -7.48 32.72 -24.09
CA GLY A 35 -7.46 34.14 -24.26
C GLY A 35 -6.01 34.64 -24.32
N PHE A 36 -5.72 35.57 -25.19
CA PHE A 36 -4.42 36.23 -25.20
C PHE A 36 -4.59 37.73 -25.43
N GLU A 37 -3.74 38.51 -24.80
CA GLU A 37 -3.64 39.92 -24.96
C GLU A 37 -2.39 40.25 -25.80
N TYR A 38 -2.52 41.18 -26.71
CA TYR A 38 -1.39 41.69 -27.49
C TYR A 38 -1.41 43.20 -27.54
N ARG A 39 -0.26 43.82 -27.72
CA ARG A 39 -0.12 45.25 -27.87
C ARG A 39 0.19 45.60 -29.32
N ILE A 40 -0.44 46.64 -29.81
CA ILE A 40 -0.11 47.25 -31.10
C ILE A 40 0.92 48.35 -30.86
N ASP A 41 1.65 48.76 -31.91
CA ASP A 41 2.75 49.73 -31.87
C ASP A 41 2.38 51.08 -31.22
N ASN A 42 1.12 51.45 -31.19
CA ASN A 42 0.61 52.66 -30.49
C ASN A 42 0.31 52.43 -28.99
N GLY A 43 0.71 51.27 -28.43
CA GLY A 43 0.52 50.94 -27.03
C GLY A 43 -0.88 50.47 -26.66
N GLN A 44 -1.83 50.41 -27.57
CA GLN A 44 -3.17 49.89 -27.30
C GLN A 44 -3.13 48.37 -27.08
N LYS A 45 -3.78 47.93 -26.00
CA LYS A 45 -3.99 46.50 -25.73
C LYS A 45 -5.22 46.00 -26.50
N LYS A 46 -5.08 44.87 -27.14
CA LYS A 46 -6.20 44.10 -27.71
C LYS A 46 -6.19 42.71 -27.17
N SER A 47 -7.38 42.14 -26.99
CA SER A 47 -7.58 40.77 -26.58
C SER A 47 -8.23 39.96 -27.69
N ALA A 48 -7.83 38.72 -27.81
CA ALA A 48 -8.49 37.77 -28.68
C ALA A 48 -8.63 36.44 -27.91
N SER A 49 -9.70 35.72 -28.20
CA SER A 49 -9.93 34.39 -27.69
C SER A 49 -10.04 33.39 -28.84
N ALA A 50 -9.49 32.20 -28.67
CA ALA A 50 -9.61 31.13 -29.63
C ALA A 50 -10.05 29.85 -28.91
N LEU A 51 -11.03 29.18 -29.48
CA LEU A 51 -11.39 27.79 -29.10
C LEU A 51 -10.52 26.85 -29.92
N LEU A 52 -10.00 25.79 -29.31
CA LEU A 52 -9.48 24.67 -30.09
C LEU A 52 -10.64 24.01 -30.83
N SER A 53 -10.43 23.73 -32.11
CA SER A 53 -11.43 23.12 -32.99
C SER A 53 -11.88 21.72 -32.58
N SER A 54 -11.17 21.10 -31.67
CA SER A 54 -11.51 19.77 -31.17
C SER A 54 -11.30 19.66 -29.65
N ALA A 55 -12.17 18.90 -29.01
CA ALA A 55 -12.02 18.55 -27.61
C ALA A 55 -10.77 17.72 -27.39
N ILE A 56 -10.07 17.97 -26.30
CA ILE A 56 -9.01 17.09 -25.81
C ILE A 56 -9.69 16.01 -24.97
N ASN A 57 -9.66 14.77 -25.46
CA ASN A 57 -10.20 13.61 -24.76
C ASN A 57 -9.07 12.85 -24.09
N PHE A 58 -9.27 12.46 -22.84
CA PHE A 58 -8.32 11.63 -22.10
C PHE A 58 -9.04 10.60 -21.25
N LYS A 59 -8.41 9.45 -21.12
CA LYS A 59 -8.83 8.41 -20.18
C LYS A 59 -8.04 8.60 -18.89
N TYR A 60 -8.71 8.45 -17.76
CA TYR A 60 -8.05 8.40 -16.46
C TYR A 60 -8.32 7.06 -15.78
N LYS A 61 -7.36 6.64 -14.99
CA LYS A 61 -7.43 5.44 -14.18
C LYS A 61 -6.85 5.77 -12.81
N ARG A 62 -7.66 5.59 -11.79
CA ARG A 62 -7.20 5.70 -10.41
C ARG A 62 -6.61 4.34 -10.01
N ARG A 63 -5.54 4.37 -9.25
CA ARG A 63 -4.95 3.20 -8.61
C ARG A 63 -4.77 3.50 -7.13
N GLY A 64 -5.29 2.63 -6.30
CA GLY A 64 -5.18 2.78 -4.86
C GLY A 64 -5.92 1.69 -4.12
N CYS A 65 -5.62 1.56 -2.83
CA CYS A 65 -6.33 0.70 -1.91
C CYS A 65 -6.76 1.51 -0.69
N THR A 66 -7.99 1.26 -0.23
CA THR A 66 -8.46 1.73 1.07
C THR A 66 -8.30 0.61 2.08
N LEU A 67 -7.61 0.88 3.17
CA LEU A 67 -7.44 -0.04 4.28
C LEU A 67 -8.68 0.03 5.18
N ASN A 68 -9.33 -1.11 5.40
CA ASN A 68 -10.54 -1.21 6.23
C ASN A 68 -10.27 -1.84 7.61
N THR A 69 -9.10 -2.46 7.81
CA THR A 69 -8.68 -3.08 9.07
C THR A 69 -7.55 -2.29 9.72
N PRO A 70 -7.81 -1.49 10.76
CA PRO A 70 -6.77 -0.69 11.40
C PRO A 70 -5.89 -1.49 12.36
N GLU A 71 -6.36 -2.62 12.86
CA GLU A 71 -5.68 -3.46 13.86
C GLU A 71 -5.94 -4.94 13.61
N VAL A 72 -4.94 -5.77 13.89
CA VAL A 72 -4.99 -7.23 13.82
C VAL A 72 -4.51 -7.81 15.15
N LYS A 73 -5.19 -8.85 15.64
CA LYS A 73 -4.85 -9.54 16.88
C LYS A 73 -4.63 -11.02 16.64
N LEU A 74 -3.38 -11.46 16.80
CA LEU A 74 -2.99 -12.84 16.62
C LEU A 74 -2.84 -13.52 17.99
N ASN A 75 -3.69 -14.51 18.27
CA ASN A 75 -3.75 -15.19 19.55
C ASN A 75 -3.19 -16.61 19.42
N PHE A 76 -2.22 -16.96 20.26
CA PHE A 76 -1.60 -18.29 20.29
C PHE A 76 -2.18 -19.20 21.36
N GLY A 77 -2.84 -18.65 22.38
CA GLY A 77 -3.19 -19.39 23.58
C GLY A 77 -1.94 -19.76 24.40
N LYS A 78 -1.97 -20.93 25.00
CA LYS A 78 -0.81 -21.46 25.74
C LYS A 78 0.02 -22.35 24.83
N VAL A 79 1.29 -21.99 24.65
CA VAL A 79 2.27 -22.77 23.89
C VAL A 79 3.26 -23.41 24.88
N GLN A 80 3.53 -24.69 24.71
CA GLN A 80 4.42 -25.44 25.61
C GLN A 80 5.85 -25.45 25.05
N ALA A 81 6.84 -25.39 25.96
CA ALA A 81 8.24 -25.47 25.56
C ALA A 81 8.59 -26.78 24.85
N SER A 82 7.82 -27.85 25.07
CA SER A 82 7.96 -29.15 24.40
C SER A 82 7.59 -29.14 22.91
N GLU A 83 6.95 -28.06 22.41
CA GLU A 83 6.69 -27.90 20.99
C GLU A 83 7.93 -27.51 20.18
N PHE A 84 8.98 -27.09 20.89
CA PHE A 84 10.23 -26.67 20.26
C PHE A 84 11.28 -27.80 20.34
N SER A 85 11.94 -28.03 19.23
CA SER A 85 12.97 -29.08 19.09
C SER A 85 14.40 -28.55 19.03
N GLY A 86 14.59 -27.25 19.23
CA GLY A 86 15.87 -26.55 19.16
C GLY A 86 15.80 -25.24 18.38
N VAL A 87 16.91 -24.53 18.33
CA VAL A 87 17.01 -23.25 17.61
C VAL A 87 16.50 -23.40 16.17
N LYS A 88 15.70 -22.41 15.70
CA LYS A 88 14.99 -22.36 14.42
C LYS A 88 13.74 -23.23 14.33
N SER A 89 13.38 -23.99 15.37
CA SER A 89 12.07 -24.64 15.39
C SER A 89 10.95 -23.65 15.69
N THR A 90 9.72 -23.97 15.25
CA THR A 90 8.55 -23.10 15.40
C THR A 90 7.42 -23.85 16.12
N SER A 91 6.58 -23.08 16.82
CA SER A 91 5.31 -23.57 17.34
C SER A 91 4.29 -23.81 16.24
N GLN A 92 3.12 -24.37 16.60
CA GLN A 92 1.94 -24.29 15.76
C GLN A 92 1.58 -22.83 15.49
N PRO A 93 0.96 -22.52 14.32
CA PRO A 93 0.56 -21.16 14.01
C PRO A 93 -0.58 -20.68 14.91
N SER A 94 -0.64 -19.37 15.13
CA SER A 94 -1.84 -18.72 15.67
C SER A 94 -3.05 -18.94 14.76
N THR A 95 -4.24 -18.63 15.26
CA THR A 95 -5.40 -18.41 14.40
C THR A 95 -5.06 -17.26 13.42
N ALA A 96 -5.38 -17.45 12.15
CA ALA A 96 -5.20 -16.41 11.15
C ALA A 96 -6.25 -15.30 11.35
N ASP A 97 -5.84 -14.07 11.10
CA ASP A 97 -6.71 -12.89 11.03
C ASP A 97 -6.55 -12.22 9.65
N LYS A 98 -7.38 -11.23 9.35
CA LYS A 98 -7.49 -10.65 8.01
C LYS A 98 -7.30 -9.14 7.99
N ILE A 99 -6.48 -8.68 7.07
CA ILE A 99 -6.35 -7.27 6.72
C ILE A 99 -7.21 -7.02 5.49
N TYR A 100 -8.36 -6.36 5.67
CA TYR A 100 -9.31 -6.08 4.59
C TYR A 100 -8.94 -4.80 3.84
N LEU A 101 -9.02 -4.88 2.52
CA LEU A 101 -8.70 -3.82 1.57
C LEU A 101 -9.83 -3.69 0.55
N ASN A 102 -10.09 -2.47 0.10
CA ASN A 102 -10.87 -2.21 -1.11
C ASN A 102 -9.97 -1.52 -2.12
N CYS A 103 -9.63 -2.19 -3.20
CA CYS A 103 -8.63 -1.76 -4.16
C CYS A 103 -9.24 -1.42 -5.51
N ASP A 104 -8.71 -0.37 -6.15
CA ASP A 104 -9.01 -0.01 -7.53
C ASP A 104 -8.52 -1.09 -8.50
N PRO A 105 -9.04 -1.15 -9.74
CA PRO A 105 -8.59 -2.10 -10.75
C PRO A 105 -7.13 -1.85 -11.17
N ASP A 106 -6.44 -2.92 -11.56
CA ASP A 106 -5.04 -2.90 -12.02
C ASP A 106 -4.05 -2.28 -10.98
N THR A 107 -4.37 -2.46 -9.69
CA THR A 107 -3.57 -1.95 -8.57
C THR A 107 -2.78 -3.08 -7.95
N SER A 108 -1.45 -2.95 -7.95
CA SER A 108 -0.57 -3.81 -7.16
C SER A 108 -0.51 -3.29 -5.73
N TYR A 109 -0.59 -4.18 -4.74
CA TYR A 109 -0.45 -3.80 -3.34
C TYR A 109 0.58 -4.67 -2.61
N PHE A 110 1.20 -4.06 -1.61
CA PHE A 110 2.33 -4.59 -0.88
C PHE A 110 2.08 -4.45 0.62
N LEU A 111 2.65 -5.35 1.40
CA LEU A 111 2.62 -5.32 2.85
C LEU A 111 4.04 -5.12 3.40
N THR A 112 4.19 -4.16 4.28
CA THR A 112 5.40 -3.98 5.10
C THR A 112 5.03 -4.15 6.56
N ILE A 113 5.77 -4.98 7.30
CA ILE A 113 5.62 -5.13 8.75
C ILE A 113 6.85 -4.54 9.40
N GLN A 114 6.65 -3.48 10.19
CA GLN A 114 7.70 -2.77 10.90
C GLN A 114 7.72 -3.16 12.36
N GLY A 115 8.89 -3.58 12.85
CA GLY A 115 9.04 -3.98 14.23
C GLY A 115 10.51 -4.18 14.62
N LYS A 116 10.75 -4.30 15.92
CA LYS A 116 12.07 -4.59 16.45
C LYS A 116 12.38 -6.06 16.25
N SER A 117 13.45 -6.36 15.52
CA SER A 117 13.87 -7.74 15.28
C SER A 117 14.81 -8.25 16.36
N VAL A 118 14.83 -9.57 16.54
CA VAL A 118 15.87 -10.26 17.32
C VAL A 118 17.21 -10.10 16.60
N ALA A 119 18.25 -9.67 17.32
CA ALA A 119 19.54 -9.29 16.72
C ALA A 119 20.18 -10.40 15.86
N SER A 120 20.02 -11.65 16.24
CA SER A 120 20.56 -12.82 15.50
C SER A 120 19.61 -13.34 14.40
N HIS A 121 18.38 -12.83 14.34
CA HIS A 121 17.33 -13.28 13.44
C HIS A 121 16.50 -12.08 12.93
N PRO A 122 16.94 -11.38 11.87
CA PRO A 122 16.36 -10.10 11.42
C PRO A 122 14.90 -10.18 11.01
N ASP A 123 14.40 -11.37 10.64
CA ASP A 123 13.02 -11.59 10.22
C ASP A 123 12.11 -12.04 11.39
N ILE A 124 12.66 -12.14 12.61
CA ILE A 124 11.93 -12.56 13.80
C ILE A 124 11.69 -11.35 14.70
N LEU A 125 10.42 -11.07 14.98
CA LEU A 125 10.00 -9.97 15.85
C LEU A 125 10.38 -10.28 17.31
N GLU A 126 11.02 -9.32 17.96
CA GLU A 126 11.38 -9.42 19.38
C GLU A 126 10.11 -9.35 20.26
N LEU A 127 10.10 -10.08 21.36
CA LEU A 127 9.03 -9.98 22.35
C LEU A 127 9.09 -8.66 23.11
N ASP A 128 7.93 -8.19 23.53
CA ASP A 128 7.81 -7.01 24.39
C ASP A 128 8.51 -7.26 25.73
N GLN A 129 9.42 -6.39 26.12
CA GLN A 129 10.29 -6.53 27.30
C GLN A 129 9.53 -6.15 28.60
N THR A 130 8.47 -6.86 28.90
CA THR A 130 7.68 -6.68 30.14
C THR A 130 8.19 -7.57 31.27
N SER A 131 7.86 -7.24 32.51
CA SER A 131 8.24 -8.08 33.67
C SER A 131 7.68 -9.49 33.51
N GLY A 132 8.51 -10.52 33.65
CA GLY A 132 8.12 -11.92 33.49
C GLY A 132 7.91 -12.38 32.06
N HIS A 133 8.47 -11.68 31.08
CA HIS A 133 8.43 -12.12 29.68
C HIS A 133 9.24 -13.40 29.46
N ALA A 134 8.84 -14.17 28.45
CA ALA A 134 9.58 -15.33 27.98
C ALA A 134 10.88 -14.91 27.30
N SER A 135 11.88 -15.77 27.27
CA SER A 135 13.13 -15.55 26.53
C SER A 135 13.53 -16.75 25.69
N GLY A 136 14.44 -16.52 24.74
CA GLY A 136 14.91 -17.56 23.81
C GLY A 136 13.93 -17.86 22.67
N ILE A 137 12.87 -17.07 22.55
CA ILE A 137 11.89 -17.12 21.45
C ILE A 137 11.60 -15.72 20.92
N GLY A 138 11.11 -15.66 19.68
CA GLY A 138 10.54 -14.46 19.06
C GLY A 138 9.32 -14.83 18.24
N VAL A 139 8.78 -13.91 17.45
CA VAL A 139 7.59 -14.13 16.62
C VAL A 139 7.96 -14.07 15.16
N GLN A 140 7.68 -15.14 14.42
CA GLN A 140 7.70 -15.18 12.97
C GLN A 140 6.31 -14.88 12.44
N LEU A 141 6.21 -13.91 11.54
CA LEU A 141 4.96 -13.53 10.88
C LEU A 141 4.88 -14.17 9.50
N GLU A 142 3.70 -14.66 9.16
CA GLU A 142 3.38 -15.23 7.86
C GLU A 142 2.16 -14.50 7.29
N ALA A 143 2.21 -14.14 6.01
CA ALA A 143 1.07 -13.53 5.33
C ALA A 143 0.89 -14.12 3.93
N GLY A 144 -0.36 -14.08 3.43
CA GLY A 144 -0.71 -14.56 2.11
C GLY A 144 -1.97 -13.87 1.58
N ASP A 145 -2.10 -13.81 0.26
CA ASP A 145 -3.33 -13.33 -0.37
C ASP A 145 -4.35 -14.47 -0.38
N SER A 146 -5.52 -14.24 0.21
CA SER A 146 -6.67 -15.17 0.17
C SER A 146 -6.40 -16.59 0.68
N SER A 147 -5.73 -16.73 1.83
CA SER A 147 -5.60 -17.97 2.63
C SER A 147 -4.76 -19.12 2.04
N LYS A 148 -4.08 -18.96 0.92
CA LYS A 148 -3.43 -20.08 0.26
C LYS A 148 -1.91 -20.05 0.21
N ASP A 149 -1.31 -18.89 0.10
CA ASP A 149 0.13 -18.79 -0.17
C ASP A 149 0.86 -18.04 0.96
N TYR A 150 0.76 -18.58 2.19
CA TYR A 150 1.49 -18.02 3.32
C TYR A 150 2.99 -18.07 3.06
N GLN A 151 3.62 -16.90 3.10
CA GLN A 151 5.05 -16.75 3.07
C GLN A 151 5.55 -16.11 4.36
N ASN A 152 6.77 -16.44 4.77
CA ASN A 152 7.41 -15.79 5.90
C ASN A 152 7.66 -14.32 5.54
N MET A 153 7.19 -13.44 6.41
CA MET A 153 7.38 -12.01 6.22
C MET A 153 8.76 -11.59 6.72
N LYS A 154 9.43 -10.80 5.93
CA LYS A 154 10.63 -10.10 6.37
C LYS A 154 10.23 -8.81 7.07
N LEU A 155 10.84 -8.55 8.22
CA LEU A 155 10.58 -7.30 8.95
C LEU A 155 11.24 -6.13 8.23
N ASN A 156 10.54 -5.00 8.22
CA ASN A 156 11.00 -3.72 7.65
C ASN A 156 11.30 -3.76 6.13
N GLU A 157 10.85 -4.79 5.43
CA GLU A 157 10.93 -4.90 3.98
C GLU A 157 9.53 -4.93 3.37
N GLU A 158 9.39 -4.32 2.19
CA GLU A 158 8.15 -4.34 1.42
C GLU A 158 7.99 -5.68 0.70
N THR A 159 6.85 -6.33 0.87
CA THR A 159 6.53 -7.62 0.25
C THR A 159 5.32 -7.48 -0.67
N TYR A 160 5.48 -7.88 -1.92
CA TYR A 160 4.36 -7.94 -2.88
C TYR A 160 3.31 -8.96 -2.43
N MET A 161 2.04 -8.54 -2.42
CA MET A 161 0.93 -9.41 -2.04
C MET A 161 0.13 -9.85 -3.25
N HIS A 162 -0.39 -8.90 -4.02
CA HIS A 162 -1.25 -9.20 -5.17
C HIS A 162 -1.43 -7.99 -6.08
N LYS A 163 -1.98 -8.25 -7.26
CA LYS A 163 -2.47 -7.23 -8.20
C LYS A 163 -3.93 -7.49 -8.56
N THR A 164 -4.79 -6.48 -8.43
CA THR A 164 -6.20 -6.58 -8.81
C THR A 164 -6.39 -6.65 -10.32
N ASP A 165 -7.49 -7.26 -10.75
CA ASP A 165 -7.86 -7.37 -12.17
C ASP A 165 -8.15 -6.00 -12.78
N ASP A 166 -7.93 -5.87 -14.10
CA ASP A 166 -8.25 -4.68 -14.86
C ASP A 166 -9.67 -4.75 -15.45
N ASN A 167 -10.67 -4.92 -14.59
CA ASN A 167 -12.08 -5.02 -14.97
C ASN A 167 -12.86 -3.70 -14.85
N GLY A 168 -12.18 -2.60 -14.48
CA GLY A 168 -12.77 -1.28 -14.30
C GLY A 168 -13.57 -1.09 -13.01
N LEU A 169 -13.57 -2.07 -12.11
CA LEU A 169 -14.30 -2.07 -10.84
C LEU A 169 -13.34 -2.13 -9.65
N THR A 170 -13.74 -1.53 -8.55
CA THR A 170 -13.08 -1.76 -7.26
C THR A 170 -13.36 -3.18 -6.78
N THR A 171 -12.40 -3.79 -6.11
CA THR A 171 -12.48 -5.17 -5.64
C THR A 171 -12.13 -5.24 -4.16
N ASP A 172 -12.98 -5.92 -3.39
CA ASP A 172 -12.66 -6.25 -2.00
C ASP A 172 -11.64 -7.37 -1.96
N ARG A 173 -10.58 -7.13 -1.21
CA ARG A 173 -9.45 -8.05 -1.03
C ARG A 173 -9.17 -8.23 0.46
N HIS A 174 -8.45 -9.27 0.80
CA HIS A 174 -7.90 -9.43 2.13
C HIS A 174 -6.53 -10.11 2.07
N ILE A 175 -5.69 -9.74 2.99
CA ILE A 175 -4.44 -10.41 3.28
C ILE A 175 -4.68 -11.24 4.55
N ASP A 176 -4.48 -12.54 4.48
CA ASP A 176 -4.49 -13.39 5.67
C ASP A 176 -3.13 -13.28 6.34
N ILE A 177 -3.13 -13.06 7.66
CA ILE A 177 -1.93 -12.97 8.47
C ILE A 177 -2.03 -13.91 9.66
N ARG A 178 -0.93 -14.59 9.98
CA ARG A 178 -0.77 -15.45 11.15
C ARG A 178 0.64 -15.36 11.66
N ALA A 179 0.88 -15.93 12.83
CA ALA A 179 2.19 -15.91 13.45
C ALA A 179 2.55 -17.27 14.06
N ARG A 180 3.85 -17.50 14.28
CA ARG A 180 4.41 -18.60 15.03
C ARG A 180 5.42 -18.09 16.03
N TYR A 181 5.54 -18.72 17.18
CA TYR A 181 6.75 -18.52 17.95
C TYR A 181 7.90 -19.27 17.28
N PHE A 182 9.07 -18.64 17.27
CA PHE A 182 10.30 -19.15 16.67
C PHE A 182 11.37 -19.21 17.76
N GLN A 183 12.00 -20.36 17.94
CA GLN A 183 13.06 -20.52 18.91
C GLN A 183 14.35 -19.86 18.42
N THR A 184 14.83 -18.86 19.16
CA THR A 184 16.01 -18.06 18.82
C THR A 184 17.28 -18.49 19.57
N GLU A 185 17.12 -19.17 20.72
CA GLU A 185 18.22 -19.60 21.57
C GLU A 185 18.09 -21.07 21.98
N ASN A 186 19.18 -21.68 22.44
CA ASN A 186 19.18 -23.07 22.88
C ASN A 186 18.27 -23.33 24.10
N LYS A 187 18.07 -22.30 24.93
CA LYS A 187 17.26 -22.41 26.16
C LYS A 187 16.07 -21.45 26.06
N ILE A 188 14.88 -21.95 26.29
CA ILE A 188 13.65 -21.18 26.44
C ILE A 188 13.37 -20.98 27.92
N THR A 189 13.11 -19.73 28.33
CA THR A 189 12.58 -19.45 29.67
C THR A 189 11.08 -19.13 29.53
N PRO A 190 10.21 -19.86 30.23
CA PRO A 190 8.77 -19.60 30.19
C PRO A 190 8.43 -18.22 30.72
N GLY A 191 7.37 -17.64 30.17
CA GLY A 191 6.90 -16.32 30.56
C GLY A 191 5.80 -15.80 29.62
N THR A 192 5.46 -14.53 29.76
CA THR A 192 4.54 -13.85 28.86
C THR A 192 5.23 -13.59 27.52
N ALA A 193 4.59 -13.94 26.42
CA ALA A 193 5.19 -13.85 25.08
C ALA A 193 4.33 -12.99 24.16
N ASN A 194 4.27 -11.69 24.45
CA ASN A 194 3.62 -10.68 23.62
C ASN A 194 4.64 -10.02 22.69
N ALA A 195 4.19 -9.58 21.54
CA ALA A 195 4.97 -8.78 20.60
C ALA A 195 4.06 -7.83 19.85
N SER A 196 4.58 -6.67 19.49
CA SER A 196 3.85 -5.62 18.78
C SER A 196 4.61 -5.18 17.54
N ALA A 197 3.88 -4.98 16.44
CA ALA A 197 4.42 -4.48 15.18
C ALA A 197 3.42 -3.55 14.50
N THR A 198 3.91 -2.70 13.62
CA THR A 198 3.07 -1.87 12.76
C THR A 198 3.07 -2.42 11.35
N PHE A 199 1.92 -2.49 10.70
CA PHE A 199 1.85 -2.83 9.29
C PHE A 199 1.47 -1.62 8.43
N THR A 200 1.99 -1.59 7.21
CA THR A 200 1.72 -0.56 6.21
C THR A 200 1.36 -1.22 4.89
N ILE A 201 0.31 -0.73 4.23
CA ILE A 201 -0.06 -1.11 2.87
C ILE A 201 0.38 0.00 1.93
N THR A 202 1.19 -0.36 0.94
CA THR A 202 1.56 0.51 -0.18
C THR A 202 0.97 -0.04 -1.47
N TYR A 203 0.80 0.83 -2.49
CA TYR A 203 0.18 0.43 -3.76
C TYR A 203 0.76 1.22 -4.95
N GLN A 204 0.68 0.60 -6.14
CA GLN A 204 1.18 1.14 -7.41
C GLN A 204 0.19 0.90 -8.56
#